data_b0370d61960eadf21620dd4ebab7e881
#
_entry.id   b0370d61960eadf21620dd4ebab7e881
#
_cell.length_a   1.000
_cell.length_b   1.000
_cell.length_c   1.000
_cell.angle_alpha   90.00
_cell.angle_beta   90.00
_cell.angle_gamma   90.00
#
_symmetry.space_group_name_H-M   'P 1'
#
loop_
_entity.id
_entity.type
_entity.pdbx_description
1 polymer ?
#
loop_
_entity_poly.entity_id
_entity_poly.type
_entity_poly.pdbx_seq_one_letter_code
_entity_poly.pdbx_strand_id
1 'polypeptide(L)'
;MIDFRNRLIDVQEKTVKAQGYLILNQEEKANNLLKEAFKDVLVLAKSSSPIRKEALAVQALIEDNLTALNKIEDVKDPKLVFDFANSDFIPQHLIAFEDSLYYFNPYYKGIIRTSGDTLERINADYGFNLAAATSFGLALFSKPDKISFLKDGRLEPAFALELPKSDTVFIAMTSFKDSLYFLEKGTGMIIKYREPFFENADQPKYWIQAQEKKALGAKSLEVTGSVYVLADDNAIWEYRGGLLLDKTYLSVFPFPQKLAKITALPSLSGLAVLEPSQGRIILIDRQGSLIRQFRSEDFLNLKAVAFSKDGKFL
;
A
#
# COMPACT_ATOMS: atom_id res chain seq x y z
N MET A 1 39.17 -20.10 -5.36
CA MET A 1 39.72 -18.76 -5.03
C MET A 1 39.69 -17.79 -6.25
N ILE A 2 40.14 -18.22 -7.40
CA ILE A 2 40.17 -17.42 -8.64
C ILE A 2 38.77 -16.96 -9.05
N ASP A 3 37.76 -17.79 -8.94
CA ASP A 3 36.37 -17.49 -9.32
C ASP A 3 35.77 -16.29 -8.50
N PHE A 4 35.92 -16.30 -7.18
CA PHE A 4 35.39 -15.21 -6.34
C PHE A 4 36.08 -13.86 -6.64
N ARG A 5 37.36 -13.88 -6.95
CA ARG A 5 38.09 -12.66 -7.28
C ARG A 5 37.65 -12.10 -8.63
N ASN A 6 37.46 -12.94 -9.62
CA ASN A 6 36.94 -12.53 -10.93
C ASN A 6 35.52 -11.97 -10.82
N ARG A 7 34.66 -12.58 -10.01
CA ARG A 7 33.32 -12.07 -9.74
C ARG A 7 33.32 -10.71 -9.04
N LEU A 8 34.27 -10.47 -8.11
CA LEU A 8 34.40 -9.17 -7.46
C LEU A 8 34.86 -8.09 -8.47
N ILE A 9 35.78 -8.43 -9.36
CA ILE A 9 36.22 -7.54 -10.44
C ILE A 9 35.03 -7.17 -11.35
N ASP A 10 34.22 -8.15 -11.77
CA ASP A 10 33.01 -7.87 -12.58
C ASP A 10 32.03 -6.94 -11.86
N VAL A 11 31.81 -7.12 -10.55
CA VAL A 11 30.99 -6.20 -9.74
C VAL A 11 31.58 -4.79 -9.71
N GLN A 12 32.90 -4.66 -9.54
CA GLN A 12 33.57 -3.36 -9.53
C GLN A 12 33.46 -2.68 -10.90
N GLU A 13 33.66 -3.40 -12.00
CA GLU A 13 33.51 -2.89 -13.36
C GLU A 13 32.07 -2.41 -13.63
N LYS A 14 31.07 -3.19 -13.24
CA LYS A 14 29.65 -2.79 -13.30
C LYS A 14 29.41 -1.50 -12.51
N THR A 15 29.98 -1.39 -11.31
CA THR A 15 29.83 -0.20 -10.46
C THR A 15 30.44 1.04 -11.09
N VAL A 16 31.66 0.94 -11.65
CA VAL A 16 32.32 2.04 -12.37
C VAL A 16 31.53 2.43 -13.63
N LYS A 17 31.04 1.45 -14.39
CA LYS A 17 30.20 1.70 -15.56
C LYS A 17 28.90 2.40 -15.20
N ALA A 18 28.27 2.03 -14.07
CA ALA A 18 27.08 2.70 -13.58
C ALA A 18 27.35 4.16 -13.19
N GLN A 19 28.49 4.46 -12.56
CA GLN A 19 28.90 5.83 -12.29
C GLN A 19 29.08 6.63 -13.60
N GLY A 20 29.63 6.02 -14.64
CA GLY A 20 29.68 6.63 -15.98
C GLY A 20 28.29 6.97 -16.53
N TYR A 21 27.29 6.11 -16.34
CA TYR A 21 25.91 6.40 -16.72
C TYR A 21 25.30 7.55 -15.90
N LEU A 22 25.63 7.68 -14.60
CA LEU A 22 25.17 8.81 -13.79
C LEU A 22 25.72 10.14 -14.29
N ILE A 23 27.00 10.20 -14.65
CA ILE A 23 27.63 11.40 -15.25
C ILE A 23 26.90 11.80 -16.55
N LEU A 24 26.39 10.84 -17.31
CA LEU A 24 25.65 11.06 -18.54
C LEU A 24 24.14 11.29 -18.34
N ASN A 25 23.66 11.45 -17.09
CA ASN A 25 22.24 11.56 -16.71
C ASN A 25 21.38 10.37 -17.19
N GLN A 26 21.96 9.17 -17.28
CA GLN A 26 21.26 7.94 -17.65
C GLN A 26 20.91 7.13 -16.39
N GLU A 27 20.13 7.72 -15.48
CA GLU A 27 19.82 7.17 -14.15
C GLU A 27 19.21 5.76 -14.19
N GLU A 28 18.33 5.50 -15.15
CA GLU A 28 17.69 4.19 -15.28
C GLU A 28 18.71 3.08 -15.60
N LYS A 29 19.65 3.35 -16.52
CA LYS A 29 20.70 2.38 -16.85
C LYS A 29 21.65 2.16 -15.68
N ALA A 30 22.02 3.25 -14.98
CA ALA A 30 22.83 3.17 -13.77
C ALA A 30 22.14 2.34 -12.68
N ASN A 31 20.86 2.61 -12.40
CA ASN A 31 20.06 1.91 -11.40
C ASN A 31 19.95 0.40 -11.70
N ASN A 32 19.67 0.03 -12.94
CA ASN A 32 19.58 -1.37 -13.34
C ASN A 32 20.92 -2.10 -13.17
N LEU A 33 22.02 -1.48 -13.62
CA LEU A 33 23.36 -2.07 -13.51
C LEU A 33 23.82 -2.19 -12.04
N LEU A 34 23.53 -1.20 -11.20
CA LEU A 34 23.81 -1.26 -9.76
C LEU A 34 22.99 -2.33 -9.05
N LYS A 35 21.72 -2.54 -9.44
CA LYS A 35 20.90 -3.62 -8.88
C LYS A 35 21.45 -5.01 -9.23
N GLU A 36 21.98 -5.19 -10.43
CA GLU A 36 22.65 -6.42 -10.82
C GLU A 36 23.92 -6.62 -9.99
N ALA A 37 24.79 -5.59 -9.95
CA ALA A 37 26.02 -5.61 -9.15
C ALA A 37 25.74 -5.89 -7.66
N PHE A 38 24.66 -5.34 -7.13
CA PHE A 38 24.24 -5.59 -5.75
C PHE A 38 23.89 -7.05 -5.47
N LYS A 39 23.16 -7.71 -6.36
CA LYS A 39 22.85 -9.14 -6.23
C LYS A 39 24.13 -9.99 -6.19
N ASP A 40 25.07 -9.67 -7.06
CA ASP A 40 26.34 -10.41 -7.15
C ASP A 40 27.21 -10.18 -5.91
N VAL A 41 27.34 -8.92 -5.44
CA VAL A 41 28.15 -8.59 -4.27
C VAL A 41 27.59 -9.15 -2.97
N LEU A 42 26.27 -9.27 -2.83
CA LEU A 42 25.66 -9.90 -1.65
C LEU A 42 26.13 -11.33 -1.44
N VAL A 43 26.31 -12.10 -2.50
CA VAL A 43 26.82 -13.47 -2.43
C VAL A 43 28.28 -13.48 -1.96
N LEU A 44 29.08 -12.55 -2.47
CA LEU A 44 30.50 -12.43 -2.10
C LEU A 44 30.68 -11.95 -0.65
N ALA A 45 29.88 -10.97 -0.22
CA ALA A 45 29.90 -10.43 1.14
C ALA A 45 29.49 -11.46 2.22
N LYS A 46 28.63 -12.42 1.85
CA LYS A 46 28.21 -13.51 2.74
C LYS A 46 29.19 -14.69 2.75
N SER A 47 30.17 -14.74 1.84
CA SER A 47 31.13 -15.82 1.76
C SER A 47 32.16 -15.72 2.89
N SER A 48 32.77 -16.86 3.26
CA SER A 48 33.93 -16.92 4.15
C SER A 48 35.29 -16.68 3.44
N SER A 49 35.22 -16.14 2.21
CA SER A 49 36.38 -15.89 1.35
C SER A 49 37.24 -14.73 1.87
N PRO A 50 38.55 -14.71 1.60
CA PRO A 50 39.44 -13.60 1.90
C PRO A 50 39.01 -12.26 1.30
N ILE A 51 38.24 -12.27 0.20
CA ILE A 51 37.73 -11.06 -0.46
C ILE A 51 36.50 -10.44 0.24
N ARG A 52 35.98 -11.07 1.31
CA ARG A 52 34.76 -10.61 2.00
C ARG A 52 34.84 -9.14 2.42
N LYS A 53 36.01 -8.71 2.94
CA LYS A 53 36.20 -7.31 3.37
C LYS A 53 36.06 -6.33 2.19
N GLU A 54 36.65 -6.66 1.06
CA GLU A 54 36.56 -5.86 -0.17
C GLU A 54 35.12 -5.87 -0.72
N ALA A 55 34.46 -7.04 -0.70
CA ALA A 55 33.07 -7.18 -1.13
C ALA A 55 32.11 -6.33 -0.26
N LEU A 56 32.30 -6.27 1.06
CA LEU A 56 31.51 -5.42 1.95
C LEU A 56 31.71 -3.93 1.65
N ALA A 57 32.93 -3.50 1.34
CA ALA A 57 33.19 -2.09 0.96
C ALA A 57 32.50 -1.74 -0.37
N VAL A 58 32.56 -2.63 -1.37
CA VAL A 58 31.87 -2.43 -2.65
C VAL A 58 30.35 -2.47 -2.47
N GLN A 59 29.83 -3.36 -1.62
CA GLN A 59 28.42 -3.42 -1.28
C GLN A 59 27.93 -2.09 -0.72
N ALA A 60 28.62 -1.51 0.27
CA ALA A 60 28.26 -0.22 0.87
C ALA A 60 28.21 0.90 -0.19
N LEU A 61 29.20 0.97 -1.07
CA LEU A 61 29.22 1.96 -2.15
C LEU A 61 28.03 1.79 -3.12
N ILE A 62 27.67 0.55 -3.46
CA ILE A 62 26.51 0.26 -4.33
C ILE A 62 25.21 0.64 -3.59
N GLU A 63 25.08 0.32 -2.30
CA GLU A 63 23.91 0.67 -1.47
C GLU A 63 23.70 2.18 -1.39
N ASP A 64 24.75 2.96 -1.18
CA ASP A 64 24.68 4.42 -1.13
C ASP A 64 24.16 5.00 -2.45
N ASN A 65 24.71 4.54 -3.60
CA ASN A 65 24.26 4.98 -4.92
C ASN A 65 22.80 4.56 -5.19
N LEU A 66 22.42 3.33 -4.86
CA LEU A 66 21.06 2.84 -5.02
C LEU A 66 20.08 3.57 -4.11
N THR A 67 20.46 3.93 -2.88
CA THR A 67 19.65 4.71 -1.96
C THR A 67 19.34 6.08 -2.55
N ALA A 68 20.33 6.76 -3.09
CA ALA A 68 20.13 8.05 -3.74
C ALA A 68 19.25 7.95 -4.99
N LEU A 69 19.53 7.01 -5.90
CA LEU A 69 18.76 6.80 -7.14
C LEU A 69 17.32 6.36 -6.89
N ASN A 70 17.08 5.61 -5.81
CA ASN A 70 15.75 5.16 -5.45
C ASN A 70 15.05 6.11 -4.45
N LYS A 71 15.58 7.34 -4.30
CA LYS A 71 14.94 8.45 -3.57
C LYS A 71 14.45 8.03 -2.18
N ILE A 72 15.31 7.29 -1.45
CA ILE A 72 15.01 6.82 -0.09
C ILE A 72 15.29 7.96 0.89
N GLU A 73 14.30 8.29 1.67
CA GLU A 73 14.35 9.28 2.74
C GLU A 73 14.13 8.59 4.08
N ASP A 74 15.12 8.66 4.96
CA ASP A 74 15.02 8.11 6.30
C ASP A 74 14.29 9.09 7.22
N VAL A 75 13.13 8.65 7.74
CA VAL A 75 12.33 9.38 8.73
C VAL A 75 12.83 8.98 10.11
N LYS A 76 13.64 9.83 10.74
CA LYS A 76 14.31 9.50 12.01
C LYS A 76 13.39 9.61 13.22
N ASP A 77 12.55 10.63 13.26
CA ASP A 77 11.69 10.94 14.41
C ASP A 77 10.28 11.27 13.90
N PRO A 78 9.45 10.25 13.55
CA PRO A 78 8.08 10.51 13.16
C PRO A 78 7.30 11.08 14.35
N LYS A 79 6.56 12.15 14.12
CA LYS A 79 5.76 12.78 15.16
C LYS A 79 4.65 11.85 15.61
N LEU A 80 4.65 11.48 16.89
CA LEU A 80 3.52 10.77 17.49
C LEU A 80 2.33 11.74 17.61
N VAL A 81 1.23 11.42 16.95
CA VAL A 81 0.01 12.22 16.98
C VAL A 81 -0.90 11.78 18.13
N PHE A 82 -1.05 10.49 18.34
CA PHE A 82 -1.84 9.94 19.42
C PHE A 82 -1.31 8.57 19.85
N ASP A 83 -1.25 8.33 21.17
CA ASP A 83 -0.85 7.05 21.75
C ASP A 83 -2.04 6.31 22.35
N PHE A 84 -2.31 5.11 21.83
CA PHE A 84 -3.36 4.21 22.32
C PHE A 84 -2.86 3.17 23.33
N ALA A 85 -1.58 3.18 23.72
CA ALA A 85 -0.98 2.13 24.56
C ALA A 85 -1.68 1.96 25.92
N ASN A 86 -2.23 3.04 26.46
CA ASN A 86 -2.96 3.02 27.73
C ASN A 86 -4.48 3.02 27.57
N SER A 87 -4.99 2.69 26.37
CA SER A 87 -6.42 2.63 26.12
C SER A 87 -6.91 1.18 25.99
N ASP A 88 -8.19 0.98 26.14
CA ASP A 88 -8.88 -0.29 25.85
C ASP A 88 -9.09 -0.55 24.35
N PHE A 89 -8.57 0.34 23.50
CA PHE A 89 -8.72 0.32 22.07
C PHE A 89 -7.40 0.06 21.35
N ILE A 90 -7.37 -0.96 20.49
CA ILE A 90 -6.23 -1.26 19.63
C ILE A 90 -6.63 -0.97 18.18
N PRO A 91 -6.13 0.12 17.56
CA PRO A 91 -6.46 0.46 16.19
C PRO A 91 -5.91 -0.62 15.24
N GLN A 92 -6.76 -1.10 14.33
CA GLN A 92 -6.36 -2.00 13.25
C GLN A 92 -6.49 -1.33 11.88
N HIS A 93 -7.36 -0.35 11.79
CA HIS A 93 -7.65 0.39 10.59
C HIS A 93 -7.63 1.88 10.86
N LEU A 94 -7.19 2.63 9.87
CA LEU A 94 -7.12 4.08 9.86
C LEU A 94 -7.66 4.59 8.53
N ILE A 95 -8.45 5.65 8.59
CA ILE A 95 -8.87 6.41 7.42
C ILE A 95 -8.89 7.90 7.75
N ALA A 96 -8.42 8.73 6.83
CA ALA A 96 -8.61 10.17 6.88
C ALA A 96 -9.91 10.53 6.16
N PHE A 97 -10.76 11.31 6.80
CA PHE A 97 -11.97 11.83 6.19
C PHE A 97 -12.21 13.24 6.70
N GLU A 98 -12.44 14.19 5.78
CA GLU A 98 -12.43 15.62 6.07
C GLU A 98 -11.12 16.02 6.77
N ASP A 99 -11.19 16.70 7.92
CA ASP A 99 -10.02 17.13 8.68
C ASP A 99 -9.79 16.27 9.94
N SER A 100 -10.23 15.01 9.89
CA SER A 100 -10.18 14.09 11.01
C SER A 100 -9.60 12.74 10.61
N LEU A 101 -9.02 12.06 11.60
CA LEU A 101 -8.60 10.68 11.49
C LEU A 101 -9.60 9.78 12.23
N TYR A 102 -9.96 8.69 11.60
CA TYR A 102 -10.88 7.71 12.17
C TYR A 102 -10.17 6.37 12.31
N TYR A 103 -10.19 5.87 13.55
CA TYR A 103 -9.60 4.60 13.94
C TYR A 103 -10.70 3.62 14.29
N PHE A 104 -10.58 2.39 13.80
CA PHE A 104 -11.58 1.36 14.07
C PHE A 104 -10.96 -0.05 14.07
N ASN A 105 -11.69 -0.98 14.62
CA ASN A 105 -11.40 -2.41 14.54
C ASN A 105 -12.71 -3.23 14.70
N PRO A 106 -12.74 -4.51 14.29
CA PRO A 106 -13.95 -5.32 14.32
C PRO A 106 -14.41 -5.73 15.73
N TYR A 107 -13.58 -5.54 16.76
CA TYR A 107 -13.86 -5.98 18.14
C TYR A 107 -14.31 -4.83 19.05
N TYR A 108 -14.09 -3.60 18.63
CA TYR A 108 -14.52 -2.41 19.37
C TYR A 108 -15.87 -1.92 18.83
N LYS A 109 -16.85 -1.73 19.71
CA LYS A 109 -18.19 -1.26 19.34
C LYS A 109 -18.20 0.24 19.12
N GLY A 110 -17.86 0.65 17.91
CA GLY A 110 -17.78 2.06 17.50
C GLY A 110 -16.50 2.39 16.78
N ILE A 111 -16.20 3.67 16.72
CA ILE A 111 -15.00 4.25 16.12
C ILE A 111 -14.43 5.35 17.01
N ILE A 112 -13.14 5.60 16.89
CA ILE A 112 -12.48 6.74 17.52
C ILE A 112 -12.15 7.76 16.45
N ARG A 113 -12.51 9.01 16.67
CA ARG A 113 -12.17 10.16 15.86
C ARG A 113 -11.12 11.01 16.56
N THR A 114 -10.10 11.45 15.84
CA THR A 114 -9.20 12.49 16.31
C THR A 114 -9.23 13.67 15.35
N SER A 115 -9.26 14.88 15.91
CA SER A 115 -9.16 16.13 15.16
C SER A 115 -8.28 17.09 15.97
N GLY A 116 -7.08 17.39 15.47
CA GLY A 116 -6.04 18.02 16.28
C GLY A 116 -5.75 17.20 17.54
N ASP A 117 -5.79 17.82 18.71
CA ASP A 117 -5.52 17.18 20.01
C ASP A 117 -6.79 16.59 20.67
N THR A 118 -7.94 16.63 19.99
CA THR A 118 -9.20 16.10 20.52
C THR A 118 -9.43 14.67 20.12
N LEU A 119 -9.89 13.85 21.07
CA LEU A 119 -10.33 12.49 20.86
C LEU A 119 -11.81 12.37 21.18
N GLU A 120 -12.57 11.82 20.27
CA GLU A 120 -14.00 11.55 20.41
C GLU A 120 -14.29 10.07 20.17
N ARG A 121 -15.16 9.48 20.98
CA ARG A 121 -15.69 8.12 20.80
C ARG A 121 -17.09 8.21 20.23
N ILE A 122 -17.29 7.58 19.07
CA ILE A 122 -18.59 7.44 18.41
C ILE A 122 -19.01 5.99 18.59
N ASN A 123 -20.01 5.76 19.46
CA ASN A 123 -20.47 4.42 19.82
C ASN A 123 -21.31 3.81 18.69
N ALA A 124 -21.22 2.48 18.58
CA ALA A 124 -22.07 1.66 17.72
C ALA A 124 -22.39 0.34 18.44
N ASP A 125 -23.33 -0.43 17.89
CA ASP A 125 -23.67 -1.76 18.45
C ASP A 125 -22.68 -2.85 18.05
N TYR A 126 -21.80 -2.55 17.07
CA TYR A 126 -20.83 -3.50 16.48
C TYR A 126 -19.55 -2.78 16.07
N GLY A 127 -18.50 -3.56 15.81
CA GLY A 127 -17.25 -3.05 15.27
C GLY A 127 -17.24 -3.05 13.74
N PHE A 128 -16.26 -2.33 13.18
CA PHE A 128 -16.15 -2.16 11.74
C PHE A 128 -14.88 -2.84 11.20
N ASN A 129 -15.02 -3.43 10.02
CA ASN A 129 -13.95 -4.15 9.34
C ASN A 129 -13.30 -3.33 8.22
N LEU A 130 -14.08 -2.51 7.51
CA LEU A 130 -13.64 -1.73 6.37
C LEU A 130 -14.26 -0.35 6.41
N ALA A 131 -13.60 0.64 5.78
CA ALA A 131 -14.12 1.98 5.61
C ALA A 131 -13.72 2.56 4.26
N ALA A 132 -14.56 3.46 3.73
CA ALA A 132 -14.27 4.26 2.55
C ALA A 132 -14.90 5.64 2.65
N ALA A 133 -14.16 6.68 2.28
CA ALA A 133 -14.68 8.04 2.20
C ALA A 133 -15.56 8.18 0.96
N THR A 134 -16.79 8.67 1.11
CA THR A 134 -17.74 8.91 0.00
C THR A 134 -18.22 10.35 -0.02
N SER A 135 -18.97 10.73 -1.04
CA SER A 135 -19.65 12.03 -1.09
C SER A 135 -20.75 12.20 -0.03
N PHE A 136 -21.27 11.11 0.54
CA PHE A 136 -22.31 11.12 1.57
C PHE A 136 -21.79 11.10 2.99
N GLY A 137 -20.51 10.84 3.18
CA GLY A 137 -19.90 10.64 4.48
C GLY A 137 -18.92 9.48 4.47
N LEU A 138 -18.50 9.05 5.64
CA LEU A 138 -17.62 7.90 5.79
C LEU A 138 -18.45 6.61 5.82
N ALA A 139 -18.36 5.80 4.77
CA ALA A 139 -18.97 4.48 4.72
C ALA A 139 -18.18 3.51 5.60
N LEU A 140 -18.86 2.78 6.49
CA LEU A 140 -18.31 1.85 7.46
C LEU A 140 -18.97 0.48 7.29
N PHE A 141 -18.18 -0.54 6.99
CA PHE A 141 -18.67 -1.89 6.77
C PHE A 141 -18.34 -2.81 7.95
N SER A 142 -19.36 -3.52 8.42
CA SER A 142 -19.27 -4.57 9.45
C SER A 142 -19.73 -5.90 8.84
N LYS A 143 -18.93 -6.94 9.00
CA LYS A 143 -19.27 -8.29 8.54
C LYS A 143 -20.52 -8.83 9.24
N PRO A 144 -21.32 -9.66 8.56
CA PRO A 144 -21.08 -10.13 7.20
C PRO A 144 -21.48 -9.12 6.10
N ASP A 145 -22.45 -8.24 6.34
CA ASP A 145 -23.17 -7.50 5.31
C ASP A 145 -23.65 -6.11 5.76
N LYS A 146 -23.37 -5.67 6.99
CA LYS A 146 -23.88 -4.38 7.48
C LYS A 146 -23.02 -3.22 7.00
N ILE A 147 -23.68 -2.17 6.54
CA ILE A 147 -23.06 -0.90 6.22
C ILE A 147 -23.77 0.25 6.93
N SER A 148 -23.01 1.19 7.44
CA SER A 148 -23.47 2.43 8.05
C SER A 148 -22.70 3.59 7.47
N PHE A 149 -23.29 4.79 7.53
CA PHE A 149 -22.59 6.01 7.14
C PHE A 149 -22.40 6.91 8.36
N LEU A 150 -21.18 7.41 8.53
CA LEU A 150 -20.92 8.50 9.44
C LEU A 150 -21.05 9.81 8.66
N LYS A 151 -22.02 10.64 9.05
CA LYS A 151 -22.30 11.93 8.43
C LYS A 151 -22.47 12.98 9.54
N ASP A 152 -21.83 14.12 9.37
CA ASP A 152 -21.92 15.25 10.33
C ASP A 152 -21.64 14.82 11.78
N GLY A 153 -20.67 13.89 11.99
CA GLY A 153 -20.31 13.34 13.29
C GLY A 153 -21.29 12.33 13.88
N ARG A 154 -22.35 11.95 13.15
CA ARG A 154 -23.36 10.99 13.59
C ARG A 154 -23.34 9.73 12.75
N LEU A 155 -23.46 8.60 13.43
CA LEU A 155 -23.56 7.30 12.78
C LEU A 155 -25.03 7.04 12.41
N GLU A 156 -25.29 6.93 11.10
CA GLU A 156 -26.62 6.57 10.58
C GLU A 156 -26.94 5.08 10.89
N PRO A 157 -28.24 4.73 11.00
CA PRO A 157 -28.64 3.34 11.17
C PRO A 157 -28.05 2.42 10.09
N ALA A 158 -27.61 1.22 10.51
CA ALA A 158 -27.10 0.26 9.56
C ALA A 158 -28.20 -0.37 8.70
N PHE A 159 -27.85 -0.69 7.48
CA PHE A 159 -28.68 -1.53 6.62
C PHE A 159 -27.85 -2.72 6.11
N ALA A 160 -28.52 -3.78 5.69
CA ALA A 160 -27.89 -4.96 5.10
C ALA A 160 -27.58 -4.67 3.63
N LEU A 161 -26.33 -4.93 3.24
CA LEU A 161 -25.91 -4.92 1.86
C LEU A 161 -26.22 -6.29 1.23
N GLU A 162 -26.86 -6.32 0.07
CA GLU A 162 -27.07 -7.57 -0.64
C GLU A 162 -25.72 -8.16 -1.07
N LEU A 163 -25.43 -9.40 -0.64
CA LEU A 163 -24.19 -10.09 -1.00
C LEU A 163 -24.38 -10.87 -2.30
N PRO A 164 -23.36 -10.97 -3.17
CA PRO A 164 -23.41 -11.80 -4.39
C PRO A 164 -23.70 -13.27 -4.09
N LYS A 165 -23.19 -13.75 -2.95
CA LYS A 165 -23.44 -15.08 -2.37
C LYS A 165 -23.44 -14.98 -0.86
N SER A 166 -24.14 -15.89 -0.19
CA SER A 166 -24.25 -15.90 1.28
C SER A 166 -22.91 -16.09 2.01
N ASP A 167 -21.91 -16.67 1.36
CA ASP A 167 -20.56 -16.93 1.88
C ASP A 167 -19.51 -15.89 1.42
N THR A 168 -19.94 -14.82 0.73
CA THR A 168 -19.05 -13.75 0.29
C THR A 168 -18.38 -13.05 1.49
N VAL A 169 -17.06 -12.95 1.46
CA VAL A 169 -16.26 -12.25 2.47
C VAL A 169 -15.46 -11.13 1.82
N PHE A 170 -15.74 -9.90 2.21
CA PHE A 170 -14.98 -8.74 1.78
C PHE A 170 -13.75 -8.50 2.66
N ILE A 171 -12.61 -8.16 2.02
CA ILE A 171 -11.32 -7.89 2.67
C ILE A 171 -10.78 -6.49 2.45
N ALA A 172 -11.30 -5.79 1.43
CA ALA A 172 -10.99 -4.39 1.17
C ALA A 172 -12.23 -3.69 0.62
N MET A 173 -12.32 -2.40 0.91
CA MET A 173 -13.37 -1.50 0.42
C MET A 173 -12.74 -0.16 0.08
N THR A 174 -13.15 0.41 -1.03
CA THR A 174 -12.81 1.77 -1.43
C THR A 174 -13.99 2.41 -2.15
N SER A 175 -13.97 3.70 -2.35
CA SER A 175 -15.00 4.44 -3.07
C SER A 175 -14.43 5.18 -4.26
N PHE A 176 -15.22 5.34 -5.28
CA PHE A 176 -14.91 6.24 -6.38
C PHE A 176 -16.20 6.80 -6.98
N LYS A 177 -16.32 8.13 -7.00
CA LYS A 177 -17.57 8.82 -7.38
C LYS A 177 -18.73 8.26 -6.52
N ASP A 178 -19.82 7.89 -7.15
CA ASP A 178 -21.06 7.42 -6.52
C ASP A 178 -21.08 5.88 -6.36
N SER A 179 -19.93 5.27 -6.08
CA SER A 179 -19.84 3.81 -6.01
C SER A 179 -18.87 3.34 -4.93
N LEU A 180 -19.26 2.25 -4.27
CA LEU A 180 -18.39 1.45 -3.41
C LEU A 180 -17.88 0.23 -4.18
N TYR A 181 -16.61 -0.06 -4.01
CA TYR A 181 -15.94 -1.21 -4.59
C TYR A 181 -15.44 -2.09 -3.46
N PHE A 182 -15.78 -3.37 -3.50
CA PHE A 182 -15.34 -4.37 -2.52
C PHE A 182 -14.51 -5.45 -3.20
N LEU A 183 -13.44 -5.86 -2.54
CA LEU A 183 -12.61 -6.98 -2.96
C LEU A 183 -13.03 -8.24 -2.20
N GLU A 184 -13.40 -9.27 -2.93
CA GLU A 184 -13.77 -10.57 -2.36
C GLU A 184 -12.52 -11.40 -2.02
N LYS A 185 -12.54 -12.00 -0.84
CA LYS A 185 -11.44 -12.82 -0.33
C LYS A 185 -11.22 -14.06 -1.21
N GLY A 186 -9.97 -14.31 -1.58
CA GLY A 186 -9.53 -15.53 -2.27
C GLY A 186 -9.78 -15.51 -3.78
N THR A 187 -10.92 -15.03 -4.24
CA THR A 187 -11.31 -15.04 -5.65
C THR A 187 -10.67 -13.91 -6.47
N GLY A 188 -10.34 -12.79 -5.81
CA GLY A 188 -9.89 -11.56 -6.49
C GLY A 188 -11.00 -10.87 -7.27
N MET A 189 -12.26 -11.25 -7.06
CA MET A 189 -13.41 -10.59 -7.67
C MET A 189 -13.64 -9.22 -7.00
N ILE A 190 -14.05 -8.27 -7.82
CA ILE A 190 -14.44 -6.93 -7.38
C ILE A 190 -15.94 -6.79 -7.58
N ILE A 191 -16.63 -6.43 -6.51
CA ILE A 191 -18.06 -6.19 -6.48
C ILE A 191 -18.28 -4.69 -6.35
N LYS A 192 -19.14 -4.16 -7.21
CA LYS A 192 -19.48 -2.75 -7.26
C LYS A 192 -20.91 -2.53 -6.86
N TYR A 193 -21.13 -1.60 -5.92
CA TYR A 193 -22.43 -1.08 -5.53
C TYR A 193 -22.52 0.40 -5.93
N ARG A 194 -23.63 0.80 -6.52
CA ARG A 194 -23.92 2.19 -6.88
C ARG A 194 -24.92 2.82 -5.92
N GLU A 195 -24.89 4.12 -5.85
CA GLU A 195 -25.94 4.89 -5.19
C GLU A 195 -27.27 4.87 -5.97
N PRO A 196 -28.41 4.92 -5.31
CA PRO A 196 -28.57 4.93 -3.84
C PRO A 196 -28.41 3.52 -3.24
N PHE A 197 -27.54 3.38 -2.27
CA PHE A 197 -27.26 2.09 -1.63
C PHE A 197 -28.45 1.52 -0.83
N PHE A 198 -29.47 2.36 -0.58
CA PHE A 198 -30.61 2.09 0.29
C PHE A 198 -31.87 1.64 -0.46
N GLU A 199 -31.95 1.87 -1.74
CA GLU A 199 -33.09 1.46 -2.55
C GLU A 199 -32.70 0.18 -3.29
N ASN A 200 -33.56 -0.83 -3.26
CA ASN A 200 -33.38 -2.17 -3.89
C ASN A 200 -33.01 -2.15 -5.39
N ALA A 201 -32.46 -1.06 -5.87
CA ALA A 201 -32.35 -0.76 -7.29
C ALA A 201 -31.16 -1.45 -7.97
N ASP A 202 -30.09 -1.76 -7.28
CA ASP A 202 -28.93 -2.38 -7.94
C ASP A 202 -28.40 -3.59 -7.15
N GLN A 203 -28.68 -4.77 -7.66
CA GLN A 203 -28.02 -5.99 -7.23
C GLN A 203 -26.51 -5.86 -7.34
N PRO A 204 -25.74 -6.50 -6.44
CA PRO A 204 -24.29 -6.48 -6.49
C PRO A 204 -23.80 -6.94 -7.86
N LYS A 205 -23.02 -6.09 -8.53
CA LYS A 205 -22.48 -6.40 -9.85
C LYS A 205 -21.01 -6.79 -9.74
N TYR A 206 -20.68 -7.97 -10.26
CA TYR A 206 -19.29 -8.29 -10.52
C TYR A 206 -18.72 -7.29 -11.52
N TRP A 207 -17.74 -6.52 -11.06
CA TRP A 207 -17.19 -5.42 -11.87
C TRP A 207 -16.15 -5.89 -12.88
N ILE A 208 -15.34 -6.92 -12.53
CA ILE A 208 -14.41 -7.55 -13.46
C ILE A 208 -15.21 -8.42 -14.42
N GLN A 209 -14.96 -8.30 -15.72
CA GLN A 209 -15.61 -9.10 -16.73
C GLN A 209 -15.28 -10.59 -16.57
N ALA A 210 -16.23 -11.48 -16.91
CA ALA A 210 -16.13 -12.91 -16.59
C ALA A 210 -14.88 -13.59 -17.21
N GLN A 211 -14.50 -13.18 -18.43
CA GLN A 211 -13.35 -13.69 -19.19
C GLN A 211 -12.00 -13.16 -18.69
N GLU A 212 -11.99 -12.07 -17.91
CA GLU A 212 -10.76 -11.44 -17.46
C GLU A 212 -10.09 -12.23 -16.34
N LYS A 213 -8.76 -12.12 -16.31
CA LYS A 213 -7.94 -12.67 -15.21
C LYS A 213 -8.21 -11.89 -13.93
N LYS A 214 -8.29 -12.60 -12.82
CA LYS A 214 -8.46 -12.05 -11.46
C LYS A 214 -7.18 -12.22 -10.67
N ALA A 215 -6.87 -11.23 -9.83
CA ALA A 215 -5.74 -11.28 -8.92
C ALA A 215 -6.05 -12.20 -7.73
N LEU A 216 -5.92 -13.52 -7.93
CA LEU A 216 -6.15 -14.51 -6.86
C LEU A 216 -5.26 -14.20 -5.65
N GLY A 217 -5.79 -14.39 -4.44
CA GLY A 217 -5.06 -14.08 -3.21
C GLY A 217 -4.79 -12.58 -2.99
N ALA A 218 -5.51 -11.71 -3.72
CA ALA A 218 -5.38 -10.26 -3.57
C ALA A 218 -5.54 -9.80 -2.12
N LYS A 219 -4.79 -8.76 -1.73
CA LYS A 219 -4.68 -8.24 -0.35
C LYS A 219 -5.30 -6.87 -0.18
N SER A 220 -5.28 -6.06 -1.22
CA SER A 220 -5.67 -4.65 -1.15
C SER A 220 -6.26 -4.18 -2.46
N LEU A 221 -7.16 -3.21 -2.36
CA LEU A 221 -7.89 -2.61 -3.47
C LEU A 221 -7.85 -1.10 -3.33
N GLU A 222 -7.63 -0.38 -4.44
CA GLU A 222 -7.75 1.08 -4.50
C GLU A 222 -8.28 1.54 -5.86
N VAL A 223 -9.00 2.66 -5.89
CA VAL A 223 -9.59 3.20 -7.11
C VAL A 223 -9.29 4.69 -7.27
N THR A 224 -8.59 5.05 -8.34
CA THR A 224 -8.24 6.45 -8.68
C THR A 224 -8.53 6.77 -10.16
N GLY A 225 -9.65 6.25 -10.67
CA GLY A 225 -9.99 6.28 -12.10
C GLY A 225 -9.77 4.93 -12.77
N SER A 226 -8.62 4.28 -12.58
CA SER A 226 -8.44 2.83 -12.72
C SER A 226 -8.64 2.14 -11.38
N VAL A 227 -8.85 0.85 -11.41
CA VAL A 227 -8.93 -0.01 -10.22
C VAL A 227 -7.61 -0.75 -10.09
N TYR A 228 -6.95 -0.56 -8.96
CA TYR A 228 -5.67 -1.19 -8.63
C TYR A 228 -5.87 -2.27 -7.57
N VAL A 229 -5.27 -3.41 -7.79
CA VAL A 229 -5.33 -4.56 -6.88
C VAL A 229 -3.92 -5.04 -6.58
N LEU A 230 -3.55 -5.06 -5.31
CA LEU A 230 -2.31 -5.67 -4.86
C LEU A 230 -2.52 -7.17 -4.71
N ALA A 231 -1.85 -7.95 -5.55
CA ALA A 231 -1.90 -9.40 -5.52
C ALA A 231 -0.91 -10.00 -4.51
N ASP A 232 -1.04 -11.29 -4.25
CA ASP A 232 -0.21 -12.01 -3.27
C ASP A 232 1.26 -12.14 -3.70
N ASP A 233 1.52 -12.17 -5.01
CA ASP A 233 2.85 -12.19 -5.62
C ASP A 233 3.54 -10.81 -5.67
N ASN A 234 3.01 -9.79 -4.97
CA ASN A 234 3.46 -8.40 -4.95
C ASN A 234 3.26 -7.65 -6.28
N ALA A 235 2.52 -8.20 -7.23
CA ALA A 235 2.14 -7.45 -8.43
C ALA A 235 0.99 -6.49 -8.13
N ILE A 236 1.02 -5.32 -8.74
CA ILE A 236 -0.10 -4.40 -8.79
C ILE A 236 -0.79 -4.58 -10.14
N TRP A 237 -2.04 -5.04 -10.09
CA TRP A 237 -2.86 -5.25 -11.26
C TRP A 237 -3.73 -4.02 -11.49
N GLU A 238 -3.70 -3.47 -12.70
CA GLU A 238 -4.54 -2.36 -13.11
C GLU A 238 -5.69 -2.84 -13.98
N TYR A 239 -6.91 -2.47 -13.60
CA TYR A 239 -8.11 -2.72 -14.40
C TYR A 239 -8.80 -1.40 -14.75
N ARG A 240 -9.41 -1.35 -15.94
CA ARG A 240 -10.26 -0.24 -16.38
C ARG A 240 -11.50 -0.77 -17.11
N GLY A 241 -12.68 -0.29 -16.69
CA GLY A 241 -13.95 -0.80 -17.26
C GLY A 241 -14.17 -2.32 -17.08
N GLY A 242 -13.54 -2.92 -16.06
CA GLY A 242 -13.59 -4.35 -15.80
C GLY A 242 -12.63 -5.20 -16.66
N LEU A 243 -11.79 -4.58 -17.47
CA LEU A 243 -10.76 -5.22 -18.29
C LEU A 243 -9.38 -5.06 -17.61
N LEU A 244 -8.56 -6.10 -17.64
CA LEU A 244 -7.17 -6.04 -17.19
C LEU A 244 -6.35 -5.23 -18.21
N LEU A 245 -5.71 -4.15 -17.74
CA LEU A 245 -4.81 -3.34 -18.55
C LEU A 245 -3.36 -3.74 -18.39
N ASP A 246 -2.91 -3.89 -17.14
CA ASP A 246 -1.50 -4.12 -16.84
C ASP A 246 -1.30 -4.93 -15.55
N LYS A 247 -0.11 -5.49 -15.44
CA LYS A 247 0.39 -6.18 -14.25
C LYS A 247 1.83 -5.74 -14.00
N THR A 248 2.01 -4.85 -13.05
CA THR A 248 3.28 -4.22 -12.73
C THR A 248 3.93 -4.81 -11.49
N TYR A 249 5.22 -5.14 -11.57
CA TYR A 249 6.08 -5.42 -10.42
C TYR A 249 6.97 -4.21 -10.15
N LEU A 250 7.02 -3.76 -8.90
CA LEU A 250 7.83 -2.60 -8.55
C LEU A 250 9.33 -2.91 -8.72
N SER A 251 9.98 -2.17 -9.60
CA SER A 251 11.42 -2.24 -9.83
C SER A 251 12.15 -1.19 -9.00
N VAL A 252 12.11 -1.31 -7.68
CA VAL A 252 12.72 -0.39 -6.73
C VAL A 252 13.82 -1.08 -5.92
N PHE A 253 14.70 -0.30 -5.31
CA PHE A 253 15.66 -0.78 -4.32
C PHE A 253 15.33 -0.17 -2.95
N PRO A 254 15.46 -0.94 -1.83
CA PRO A 254 15.66 -2.39 -1.75
C PRO A 254 14.58 -3.19 -2.50
N PHE A 255 14.89 -4.41 -2.93
CA PHE A 255 13.92 -5.23 -3.67
C PHE A 255 12.69 -5.51 -2.81
N PRO A 256 11.46 -5.34 -3.32
CA PRO A 256 10.25 -5.62 -2.59
C PRO A 256 10.19 -7.09 -2.14
N GLN A 257 9.92 -7.31 -0.85
CA GLN A 257 9.80 -8.65 -0.27
C GLN A 257 8.34 -9.01 -0.01
N LYS A 258 7.63 -8.18 0.74
CA LYS A 258 6.25 -8.43 1.14
C LYS A 258 5.45 -7.13 1.21
N LEU A 259 4.86 -6.77 0.08
CA LEU A 259 3.94 -5.64 0.02
C LEU A 259 2.64 -6.00 0.75
N ALA A 260 2.14 -5.08 1.57
CA ALA A 260 1.00 -5.35 2.45
C ALA A 260 -0.28 -4.64 2.02
N LYS A 261 -0.19 -3.40 1.56
CA LYS A 261 -1.35 -2.57 1.23
C LYS A 261 -0.99 -1.53 0.18
N ILE A 262 -1.98 -1.14 -0.61
CA ILE A 262 -1.93 0.05 -1.47
C ILE A 262 -3.00 1.04 -1.00
N THR A 263 -2.73 2.33 -1.16
CA THR A 263 -3.70 3.41 -0.92
C THR A 263 -3.46 4.56 -1.89
N ALA A 264 -4.52 5.27 -2.25
CA ALA A 264 -4.44 6.39 -3.19
C ALA A 264 -3.65 7.57 -2.61
N LEU A 265 -2.93 8.28 -3.47
CA LEU A 265 -2.30 9.57 -3.21
C LEU A 265 -3.21 10.67 -3.74
N PRO A 266 -3.94 11.42 -2.89
CA PRO A 266 -4.91 12.40 -3.35
C PRO A 266 -4.27 13.51 -4.21
N SER A 267 -3.09 13.98 -3.80
CA SER A 267 -2.38 15.11 -4.42
C SER A 267 -1.54 14.76 -5.64
N LEU A 268 -1.05 13.51 -5.75
CA LEU A 268 -0.07 13.10 -6.75
C LEU A 268 -0.62 12.15 -7.81
N SER A 269 -1.90 11.82 -7.76
CA SER A 269 -2.54 10.89 -8.71
C SER A 269 -1.79 9.55 -8.84
N GLY A 270 -1.26 9.04 -7.74
CA GLY A 270 -0.49 7.80 -7.66
C GLY A 270 -0.95 6.91 -6.52
N LEU A 271 -0.09 6.00 -6.13
CA LEU A 271 -0.32 5.06 -5.03
C LEU A 271 0.81 5.12 -4.00
N ALA A 272 0.45 4.99 -2.74
CA ALA A 272 1.37 4.60 -1.68
C ALA A 272 1.28 3.09 -1.48
N VAL A 273 2.40 2.44 -1.41
CA VAL A 273 2.54 1.00 -1.22
C VAL A 273 3.28 0.75 0.08
N LEU A 274 2.62 0.05 1.01
CA LEU A 274 3.17 -0.25 2.33
C LEU A 274 3.97 -1.55 2.28
N GLU A 275 5.19 -1.49 2.80
CA GLU A 275 6.05 -2.65 3.01
C GLU A 275 6.60 -2.69 4.43
N PRO A 276 5.80 -3.10 5.42
CA PRO A 276 6.22 -3.15 6.82
C PRO A 276 7.43 -4.05 7.07
N SER A 277 7.58 -5.12 6.28
CA SER A 277 8.74 -6.05 6.41
C SER A 277 10.09 -5.38 6.20
N GLN A 278 10.13 -4.24 5.53
CA GLN A 278 11.32 -3.41 5.33
C GLN A 278 11.18 -2.00 5.93
N GLY A 279 10.17 -1.79 6.76
CA GLY A 279 9.93 -0.52 7.45
C GLY A 279 9.76 0.66 6.50
N ARG A 280 9.03 0.50 5.36
CA ARG A 280 8.94 1.57 4.37
C ARG A 280 7.58 1.77 3.73
N ILE A 281 7.42 2.96 3.17
CA ILE A 281 6.31 3.37 2.32
C ILE A 281 6.91 3.79 0.97
N ILE A 282 6.42 3.20 -0.12
CA ILE A 282 6.87 3.46 -1.49
C ILE A 282 5.79 4.26 -2.20
N LEU A 283 6.12 5.45 -2.70
CA LEU A 283 5.21 6.26 -3.51
C LEU A 283 5.50 6.04 -4.98
N ILE A 284 4.48 5.69 -5.74
CA ILE A 284 4.55 5.48 -7.18
C ILE A 284 3.48 6.33 -7.89
N ASP A 285 3.76 6.70 -9.13
CA ASP A 285 2.78 7.29 -10.02
C ASP A 285 1.80 6.22 -10.58
N ARG A 286 0.85 6.64 -11.40
CA ARG A 286 -0.12 5.73 -12.05
C ARG A 286 0.51 4.74 -13.01
N GLN A 287 1.69 5.03 -13.53
CA GLN A 287 2.46 4.17 -14.43
C GLN A 287 3.34 3.18 -13.67
N GLY A 288 3.33 3.22 -12.34
CA GLY A 288 4.17 2.40 -11.49
C GLY A 288 5.60 2.91 -11.32
N SER A 289 5.91 4.13 -11.82
CA SER A 289 7.22 4.75 -11.69
C SER A 289 7.42 5.29 -10.27
N LEU A 290 8.62 5.12 -9.75
CA LEU A 290 8.97 5.56 -8.40
C LEU A 290 8.95 7.09 -8.27
N ILE A 291 8.14 7.59 -7.34
CA ILE A 291 8.14 8.99 -6.92
C ILE A 291 9.17 9.19 -5.80
N ARG A 292 9.03 8.44 -4.70
CA ARG A 292 9.87 8.53 -3.49
C ARG A 292 9.65 7.33 -2.59
N GLN A 293 10.56 7.09 -1.65
CA GLN A 293 10.39 6.12 -0.57
C GLN A 293 10.66 6.79 0.77
N PHE A 294 9.87 6.44 1.78
CA PHE A 294 10.11 6.81 3.18
C PHE A 294 10.40 5.56 3.98
N ARG A 295 11.44 5.60 4.80
CA ARG A 295 11.86 4.46 5.62
C ARG A 295 12.03 4.90 7.07
N SER A 296 11.54 4.08 8.01
CA SER A 296 11.77 4.24 9.45
C SER A 296 11.70 2.88 10.14
N GLU A 297 12.40 2.73 11.26
CA GLU A 297 12.27 1.57 12.13
C GLU A 297 10.85 1.48 12.71
N ASP A 298 10.19 2.62 12.97
CA ASP A 298 8.81 2.69 13.45
C ASP A 298 7.80 2.12 12.43
N PHE A 299 8.17 2.02 11.16
CA PHE A 299 7.30 1.47 10.11
C PHE A 299 7.32 -0.05 10.01
N LEU A 300 8.14 -0.75 10.79
CA LEU A 300 8.23 -2.23 10.77
C LEU A 300 6.90 -2.93 11.12
N ASN A 301 6.02 -2.26 11.87
CA ASN A 301 4.70 -2.77 12.24
C ASN A 301 3.54 -1.97 11.65
N LEU A 302 3.79 -1.15 10.64
CA LEU A 302 2.80 -0.29 10.02
C LEU A 302 1.61 -1.09 9.48
N LYS A 303 0.39 -0.74 9.90
CA LYS A 303 -0.86 -1.40 9.48
C LYS A 303 -1.61 -0.63 8.41
N ALA A 304 -1.53 0.69 8.46
CA ALA A 304 -2.22 1.58 7.54
C ALA A 304 -1.46 2.88 7.38
N VAL A 305 -1.71 3.55 6.29
CA VAL A 305 -1.34 4.95 6.04
C VAL A 305 -2.57 5.67 5.53
N ALA A 306 -2.73 6.90 5.96
CA ALA A 306 -3.73 7.82 5.44
C ALA A 306 -3.05 9.12 5.01
N PHE A 307 -3.72 9.88 4.18
CA PHE A 307 -3.23 11.16 3.68
C PHE A 307 -4.26 12.24 4.01
N SER A 308 -3.79 13.35 4.56
CA SER A 308 -4.59 14.56 4.66
C SER A 308 -4.83 15.15 3.27
N LYS A 309 -5.78 16.09 3.15
CA LYS A 309 -6.10 16.76 1.87
C LYS A 309 -4.91 17.52 1.28
N ASP A 310 -4.01 18.02 2.12
CA ASP A 310 -2.78 18.70 1.73
C ASP A 310 -1.61 17.72 1.41
N GLY A 311 -1.88 16.43 1.40
CA GLY A 311 -0.92 15.38 1.01
C GLY A 311 0.12 15.04 2.06
N LYS A 312 -0.06 15.46 3.32
CA LYS A 312 0.80 15.01 4.42
C LYS A 312 0.47 13.57 4.82
N PHE A 313 1.49 12.83 5.21
CA PHE A 313 1.32 11.49 5.77
C PHE A 313 0.81 11.57 7.21
N LEU A 314 -0.08 10.64 7.52
CA LEU A 314 -0.64 10.44 8.84
C LEU A 314 -0.59 8.96 9.19
#